data_9e602ce53b1021f1949fa5152391401f
#
_entry.id   9e602ce53b1021f1949fa5152391401f
#
_cell.length_a   1.000
_cell.length_b   1.000
_cell.length_c   1.000
_cell.angle_alpha   90.00
_cell.angle_beta   90.00
_cell.angle_gamma   90.00
#
_symmetry.space_group_name_H-M   'P 1'
#
loop_
_entity.id
_entity.type
_entity.pdbx_description
1 polymer ?
#
loop_
_entity_poly.entity_id
_entity_poly.type
_entity_poly.pdbx_seq_one_letter_code
_entity_poly.pdbx_strand_id
1 'polypeptide(L)'
;MNSRRRKIRTKWEENNNGKAMDKMYVKEWLHHNAKRNVKIKFGPDEAFHMLNRKGEKLRSVSVKGIENLVCEVTQDRGKKPMMLLGVKNDHDLVLEFGNVNERKKLLTKLETFLQSYKKRLETVPTFRDEMLANAETKERRKARLDHFFREAYSLTFGLKPGEKRQLEVDSDVIMVMRTSLSMKEFASALGMKESDVFVKKMFAIVDKDNDNRISFQEFLDMIVLFSKGRTDDKLQIIFDMCDSDKNGTVDKEELSELLNSLIDIAKTKRLSDEEVGELINSMFKSAGFSDKNSLNYDDFKTMMKEFKVTKLLISFIASSKVKSKGILMGSWGYI
;
A
#
# COMPACT_ATOMS: atom_id res chain seq x y z
N MET A 1 12.86 4.74 -23.90
CA MET A 1 11.54 4.45 -23.31
C MET A 1 10.51 5.58 -23.45
N ASN A 2 10.90 6.86 -23.49
CA ASN A 2 9.97 8.00 -23.57
C ASN A 2 9.20 8.18 -24.88
N SER A 3 9.71 7.73 -26.03
CA SER A 3 9.05 7.94 -27.34
C SER A 3 7.83 7.02 -27.56
N ARG A 4 7.85 5.79 -27.03
CA ARG A 4 6.71 4.87 -27.11
C ARG A 4 5.53 5.32 -26.22
N ARG A 5 5.80 5.86 -25.05
CA ARG A 5 4.76 6.44 -24.17
C ARG A 5 4.09 7.66 -24.79
N ARG A 6 4.84 8.52 -25.50
CA ARG A 6 4.28 9.65 -26.24
C ARG A 6 3.37 9.20 -27.40
N LYS A 7 3.75 8.15 -28.16
CA LYS A 7 2.93 7.63 -29.29
C LYS A 7 1.61 7.00 -28.82
N ILE A 8 1.61 6.31 -27.67
CA ILE A 8 0.38 5.72 -27.11
C ILE A 8 -0.54 6.83 -26.57
N ARG A 9 0.03 7.86 -25.95
CA ARG A 9 -0.71 9.02 -25.44
C ARG A 9 -1.39 9.80 -26.57
N THR A 10 -0.71 10.10 -27.67
CA THR A 10 -1.27 10.80 -28.85
C THR A 10 -2.38 9.99 -29.52
N LYS A 11 -2.20 8.68 -29.71
CA LYS A 11 -3.18 7.83 -30.38
C LYS A 11 -4.47 7.65 -29.53
N TRP A 12 -4.36 7.71 -28.20
CA TRP A 12 -5.51 7.67 -27.30
C TRP A 12 -6.23 9.04 -27.25
N GLU A 13 -5.46 10.13 -27.26
CA GLU A 13 -5.98 11.50 -27.32
C GLU A 13 -6.64 11.82 -28.67
N GLU A 14 -6.07 11.38 -29.79
CA GLU A 14 -6.61 11.55 -31.13
C GLU A 14 -7.92 10.78 -31.37
N ASN A 15 -8.05 9.56 -30.84
CA ASN A 15 -9.27 8.76 -30.97
C ASN A 15 -10.42 9.27 -30.05
N ASN A 16 -10.15 10.13 -29.09
CA ASN A 16 -11.14 10.67 -28.14
C ASN A 16 -11.35 12.19 -28.24
N ASN A 17 -10.61 12.88 -29.09
CA ASN A 17 -10.77 14.32 -29.34
C ASN A 17 -11.95 14.59 -30.30
N GLY A 18 -13.15 14.52 -29.82
CA GLY A 18 -14.29 14.99 -30.64
C GLY A 18 -15.67 14.51 -30.26
N LYS A 19 -15.81 13.58 -29.34
CA LYS A 19 -17.14 13.24 -28.79
C LYS A 19 -17.21 13.66 -27.35
N ALA A 20 -18.18 14.55 -27.06
CA ALA A 20 -18.57 14.87 -25.69
C ALA A 20 -18.56 13.58 -24.88
N MET A 21 -17.67 13.49 -23.86
CA MET A 21 -17.58 12.32 -22.99
C MET A 21 -18.97 12.10 -22.43
N ASP A 22 -19.66 11.08 -22.95
CA ASP A 22 -20.95 10.66 -22.44
C ASP A 22 -20.85 10.57 -20.91
N LYS A 23 -21.54 11.50 -20.24
CA LYS A 23 -21.53 11.61 -18.77
C LYS A 23 -22.33 10.45 -18.21
N MET A 24 -21.74 9.25 -18.22
CA MET A 24 -22.38 8.08 -17.68
C MET A 24 -22.15 8.03 -16.17
N TYR A 25 -23.20 8.32 -15.43
CA TYR A 25 -23.20 8.12 -13.98
C TYR A 25 -23.71 6.71 -13.70
N VAL A 26 -22.93 5.96 -12.94
CA VAL A 26 -23.29 4.63 -12.43
C VAL A 26 -23.34 4.67 -10.92
N LYS A 27 -24.03 3.71 -10.31
CA LYS A 27 -24.08 3.60 -8.86
C LYS A 27 -23.03 2.60 -8.42
N GLU A 28 -22.02 3.07 -7.70
CA GLU A 28 -21.12 2.18 -6.96
C GLU A 28 -21.84 1.67 -5.71
N TRP A 29 -21.87 0.37 -5.56
CA TRP A 29 -22.43 -0.30 -4.40
C TRP A 29 -21.35 -0.38 -3.32
N LEU A 30 -21.73 0.06 -2.12
CA LEU A 30 -20.90 0.06 -0.93
C LEU A 30 -21.43 -0.98 0.06
N HIS A 31 -20.99 -0.94 1.29
CA HIS A 31 -21.44 -1.83 2.33
C HIS A 31 -22.88 -1.52 2.80
N HIS A 32 -23.60 -2.54 3.30
CA HIS A 32 -24.98 -2.40 3.83
C HIS A 32 -25.97 -1.69 2.89
N ASN A 33 -25.94 -2.04 1.59
CA ASN A 33 -26.80 -1.44 0.56
C ASN A 33 -26.61 0.05 0.31
N ALA A 34 -25.60 0.68 0.93
CA ALA A 34 -25.25 2.05 0.60
C ALA A 34 -24.72 2.15 -0.83
N LYS A 35 -25.11 3.19 -1.54
CA LYS A 35 -24.73 3.43 -2.93
C LYS A 35 -24.35 4.88 -3.11
N ARG A 36 -23.36 5.13 -3.98
CA ARG A 36 -23.00 6.48 -4.40
C ARG A 36 -22.97 6.58 -5.92
N ASN A 37 -23.32 7.76 -6.44
CA ASN A 37 -23.18 8.01 -7.87
C ASN A 37 -21.73 8.34 -8.19
N VAL A 38 -21.17 7.64 -9.16
CA VAL A 38 -19.79 7.83 -9.63
C VAL A 38 -19.78 7.98 -11.14
N LYS A 39 -18.81 8.74 -11.64
CA LYS A 39 -18.47 8.84 -13.06
C LYS A 39 -17.18 8.13 -13.29
N ILE A 40 -17.11 7.26 -14.30
CA ILE A 40 -15.89 6.55 -14.67
C ILE A 40 -15.18 7.32 -15.77
N LYS A 41 -13.89 7.56 -15.58
CA LYS A 41 -12.99 8.20 -16.55
C LYS A 41 -11.79 7.30 -16.77
N PHE A 42 -11.53 6.93 -18.00
CA PHE A 42 -10.34 6.19 -18.40
C PHE A 42 -9.16 7.17 -18.58
N GLY A 43 -8.01 6.84 -18.01
CA GLY A 43 -6.81 7.68 -18.04
C GLY A 43 -5.70 7.11 -18.92
N PRO A 44 -4.69 7.91 -19.25
CA PRO A 44 -3.52 7.47 -20.03
C PRO A 44 -2.48 6.71 -19.19
N ASP A 45 -2.72 6.57 -17.90
CA ASP A 45 -1.82 6.01 -16.89
C ASP A 45 -2.06 4.52 -16.58
N GLU A 46 -2.66 3.79 -17.53
CA GLU A 46 -3.13 2.41 -17.34
C GLU A 46 -4.07 2.27 -16.13
N ALA A 47 -4.89 3.28 -15.91
CA ALA A 47 -5.87 3.28 -14.83
C ALA A 47 -7.19 3.93 -15.28
N PHE A 48 -8.27 3.53 -14.65
CA PHE A 48 -9.52 4.26 -14.73
C PHE A 48 -9.87 4.82 -13.36
N HIS A 49 -10.55 5.96 -13.38
CA HIS A 49 -10.82 6.76 -12.19
C HIS A 49 -12.31 6.87 -11.96
N MET A 50 -12.73 6.68 -10.72
CA MET A 50 -14.06 7.03 -10.27
C MET A 50 -14.04 8.45 -9.72
N LEU A 51 -14.95 9.26 -10.26
CA LEU A 51 -15.11 10.66 -9.91
C LEU A 51 -16.50 10.89 -9.28
N ASN A 52 -16.59 11.83 -8.35
CA ASN A 52 -17.87 12.28 -7.83
C ASN A 52 -18.58 13.23 -8.83
N ARG A 53 -19.75 13.76 -8.44
CA ARG A 53 -20.52 14.70 -9.28
C ARG A 53 -19.77 16.01 -9.54
N LYS A 54 -18.88 16.42 -8.63
CA LYS A 54 -18.04 17.63 -8.78
C LYS A 54 -16.80 17.38 -9.65
N GLY A 55 -16.54 16.15 -10.06
CA GLY A 55 -15.34 15.79 -10.83
C GLY A 55 -14.12 15.46 -9.97
N GLU A 56 -14.26 15.43 -8.66
CA GLU A 56 -13.18 15.06 -7.74
C GLU A 56 -12.93 13.53 -7.79
N LYS A 57 -11.67 13.15 -7.78
CA LYS A 57 -11.27 11.75 -7.86
C LYS A 57 -11.49 11.05 -6.52
N LEU A 58 -12.37 10.05 -6.53
CA LEU A 58 -12.68 9.21 -5.37
C LEU A 58 -11.75 8.01 -5.27
N ARG A 59 -11.43 7.39 -6.41
CA ARG A 59 -10.64 6.16 -6.49
C ARG A 59 -10.00 6.02 -7.87
N SER A 60 -8.84 5.39 -7.92
CA SER A 60 -8.19 4.93 -9.16
C SER A 60 -8.06 3.42 -9.12
N VAL A 61 -8.36 2.76 -10.22
CA VAL A 61 -8.13 1.33 -10.41
C VAL A 61 -7.07 1.18 -11.49
N SER A 62 -5.88 0.73 -11.08
CA SER A 62 -4.78 0.46 -12.00
C SER A 62 -4.94 -0.93 -12.62
N VAL A 63 -4.67 -1.02 -13.92
CA VAL A 63 -4.61 -2.30 -14.64
C VAL A 63 -3.18 -2.70 -15.00
N LYS A 64 -2.18 -2.04 -14.40
CA LYS A 64 -0.77 -2.43 -14.56
C LYS A 64 -0.54 -3.84 -13.99
N GLY A 65 0.27 -4.63 -14.67
CA GLY A 65 0.59 -5.98 -14.23
C GLY A 65 -0.56 -6.99 -14.30
N ILE A 66 -1.71 -6.60 -14.88
CA ILE A 66 -2.84 -7.48 -15.12
C ILE A 66 -2.87 -7.79 -16.62
N GLU A 67 -2.88 -9.06 -16.99
CA GLU A 67 -3.06 -9.49 -18.38
C GLU A 67 -4.54 -9.63 -18.73
N ASN A 68 -5.29 -10.28 -17.83
CA ASN A 68 -6.73 -10.50 -17.95
C ASN A 68 -7.45 -9.87 -16.76
N LEU A 69 -8.39 -8.97 -17.04
CA LEU A 69 -9.29 -8.42 -16.03
C LEU A 69 -10.58 -9.23 -16.03
N VAL A 70 -10.89 -9.86 -14.91
CA VAL A 70 -12.13 -10.61 -14.75
C VAL A 70 -13.24 -9.68 -14.28
N CYS A 71 -14.38 -9.74 -14.95
CA CYS A 71 -15.57 -8.97 -14.65
C CYS A 71 -16.76 -9.90 -14.48
N GLU A 72 -17.28 -10.02 -13.28
CA GLU A 72 -18.56 -10.71 -13.05
C GLU A 72 -19.72 -9.83 -13.50
N VAL A 73 -20.74 -10.43 -14.14
CA VAL A 73 -21.91 -9.73 -14.64
C VAL A 73 -23.18 -10.47 -14.23
N THR A 74 -24.13 -9.76 -13.64
CA THR A 74 -25.38 -10.41 -13.21
C THR A 74 -26.27 -10.77 -14.39
N GLN A 75 -26.91 -11.92 -14.27
CA GLN A 75 -27.88 -12.44 -15.26
C GLN A 75 -29.33 -12.52 -14.75
N ASP A 76 -29.59 -12.00 -13.54
CA ASP A 76 -30.92 -11.97 -12.93
C ASP A 76 -31.93 -11.21 -13.80
N ARG A 77 -33.06 -11.85 -14.09
CA ARG A 77 -34.19 -11.21 -14.78
C ARG A 77 -34.99 -10.35 -13.79
N GLY A 78 -35.43 -9.17 -14.23
CA GLY A 78 -36.25 -8.27 -13.41
C GLY A 78 -35.49 -7.49 -12.31
N LYS A 79 -34.22 -7.80 -12.04
CA LYS A 79 -33.35 -7.04 -11.13
C LYS A 79 -32.49 -6.04 -11.92
N LYS A 80 -32.04 -4.98 -11.26
CA LYS A 80 -31.08 -4.03 -11.87
C LYS A 80 -29.77 -4.73 -12.17
N PRO A 81 -29.23 -4.55 -13.39
CA PRO A 81 -27.98 -5.18 -13.77
C PRO A 81 -26.81 -4.67 -12.92
N MET A 82 -25.93 -5.56 -12.58
CA MET A 82 -24.70 -5.24 -11.84
C MET A 82 -23.47 -5.80 -12.56
N MET A 83 -22.31 -5.27 -12.23
CA MET A 83 -21.02 -5.84 -12.54
C MET A 83 -20.08 -5.70 -11.35
N LEU A 84 -19.18 -6.64 -11.19
CA LEU A 84 -18.10 -6.63 -10.22
C LEU A 84 -16.78 -6.74 -10.96
N LEU A 85 -15.86 -5.84 -10.65
CA LEU A 85 -14.47 -5.93 -11.07
C LEU A 85 -13.64 -6.28 -9.84
N GLY A 86 -13.02 -7.45 -9.86
CA GLY A 86 -12.02 -7.84 -8.88
C GLY A 86 -10.80 -6.93 -9.03
N VAL A 87 -10.50 -6.17 -7.98
CA VAL A 87 -9.36 -5.24 -7.99
C VAL A 87 -8.23 -5.85 -7.18
N LYS A 88 -7.18 -6.25 -7.89
CA LYS A 88 -5.99 -6.78 -7.21
C LYS A 88 -5.50 -5.76 -6.18
N ASN A 89 -5.34 -6.18 -4.94
CA ASN A 89 -4.74 -5.40 -3.85
C ASN A 89 -5.60 -4.26 -3.28
N ASP A 90 -6.88 -4.22 -3.62
CA ASP A 90 -7.84 -3.26 -3.09
C ASP A 90 -9.20 -3.96 -2.94
N HIS A 91 -10.21 -3.27 -2.45
CA HIS A 91 -11.57 -3.79 -2.43
C HIS A 91 -12.15 -3.82 -3.85
N ASP A 92 -13.10 -4.72 -4.08
CA ASP A 92 -13.74 -4.86 -5.38
C ASP A 92 -14.54 -3.61 -5.76
N LEU A 93 -14.70 -3.43 -7.06
CA LEU A 93 -15.55 -2.39 -7.61
C LEU A 93 -16.88 -3.01 -8.06
N VAL A 94 -17.94 -2.76 -7.31
CA VAL A 94 -19.29 -3.23 -7.62
C VAL A 94 -20.13 -2.07 -8.15
N LEU A 95 -20.65 -2.22 -9.37
CA LEU A 95 -21.42 -1.18 -10.05
C LEU A 95 -22.84 -1.67 -10.37
N GLU A 96 -23.84 -0.83 -10.10
CA GLU A 96 -25.26 -1.07 -10.46
C GLU A 96 -25.67 -0.09 -11.56
N PHE A 97 -26.40 -0.58 -12.55
CA PHE A 97 -26.85 0.14 -13.74
C PHE A 97 -28.36 0.28 -13.77
N GLY A 98 -28.85 1.29 -14.49
CA GLY A 98 -30.27 1.46 -14.73
C GLY A 98 -30.85 0.35 -15.60
N ASN A 99 -30.08 -0.10 -16.61
CA ASN A 99 -30.47 -1.16 -17.55
C ASN A 99 -29.24 -1.87 -18.15
N VAL A 100 -29.50 -2.97 -18.86
CA VAL A 100 -28.45 -3.81 -19.47
C VAL A 100 -27.65 -3.06 -20.54
N ASN A 101 -28.27 -2.13 -21.27
CA ASN A 101 -27.57 -1.38 -22.33
C ASN A 101 -26.52 -0.43 -21.73
N GLU A 102 -26.79 0.19 -20.59
CA GLU A 102 -25.80 1.00 -19.88
C GLU A 102 -24.60 0.16 -19.43
N ARG A 103 -24.86 -1.04 -18.89
CA ARG A 103 -23.77 -1.96 -18.53
C ARG A 103 -22.95 -2.36 -19.76
N LYS A 104 -23.60 -2.74 -20.85
CA LYS A 104 -22.92 -3.11 -22.12
C LYS A 104 -22.05 -1.96 -22.63
N LYS A 105 -22.55 -0.71 -22.61
CA LYS A 105 -21.75 0.46 -23.02
C LYS A 105 -20.48 0.62 -22.18
N LEU A 106 -20.56 0.41 -20.86
CA LEU A 106 -19.37 0.50 -20.02
C LEU A 106 -18.40 -0.66 -20.29
N LEU A 107 -18.91 -1.88 -20.44
CA LEU A 107 -18.08 -3.06 -20.78
C LEU A 107 -17.31 -2.85 -22.09
N THR A 108 -17.98 -2.37 -23.14
CA THR A 108 -17.31 -2.06 -24.43
C THR A 108 -16.22 -0.99 -24.26
N LYS A 109 -16.49 0.08 -23.48
CA LYS A 109 -15.48 1.11 -23.21
C LYS A 109 -14.30 0.56 -22.42
N LEU A 110 -14.55 -0.30 -21.42
CA LEU A 110 -13.52 -0.94 -20.62
C LEU A 110 -12.69 -1.90 -21.48
N GLU A 111 -13.32 -2.67 -22.34
CA GLU A 111 -12.65 -3.58 -23.27
C GLU A 111 -11.75 -2.81 -24.25
N THR A 112 -12.26 -1.74 -24.87
CA THR A 112 -11.45 -0.85 -25.76
C THR A 112 -10.26 -0.25 -25.01
N PHE A 113 -10.48 0.18 -23.76
CA PHE A 113 -9.42 0.69 -22.90
C PHE A 113 -8.36 -0.37 -22.62
N LEU A 114 -8.74 -1.58 -22.22
CA LEU A 114 -7.83 -2.69 -21.96
C LEU A 114 -7.05 -3.12 -23.20
N GLN A 115 -7.72 -3.20 -24.37
CA GLN A 115 -7.08 -3.53 -25.64
C GLN A 115 -6.00 -2.53 -26.04
N SER A 116 -6.16 -1.24 -25.71
CA SER A 116 -5.13 -0.22 -25.97
C SER A 116 -3.82 -0.49 -25.24
N TYR A 117 -3.87 -1.27 -24.16
CA TYR A 117 -2.72 -1.74 -23.38
C TYR A 117 -2.40 -3.22 -23.57
N LYS A 118 -2.98 -3.86 -24.62
CA LYS A 118 -2.81 -5.29 -24.94
C LYS A 118 -3.31 -6.22 -23.83
N LYS A 119 -4.35 -5.83 -23.14
CA LYS A 119 -5.00 -6.59 -22.06
C LYS A 119 -6.37 -7.08 -22.50
N ARG A 120 -6.89 -8.09 -21.81
CA ARG A 120 -8.19 -8.72 -22.10
C ARG A 120 -9.18 -8.47 -20.99
N LEU A 121 -10.45 -8.40 -21.35
CA LEU A 121 -11.58 -8.43 -20.45
C LEU A 121 -12.26 -9.81 -20.54
N GLU A 122 -12.34 -10.50 -19.44
CA GLU A 122 -13.09 -11.74 -19.34
C GLU A 122 -14.37 -11.47 -18.54
N THR A 123 -15.52 -11.85 -19.10
CA THR A 123 -16.81 -11.67 -18.43
C THR A 123 -17.36 -13.01 -17.95
N VAL A 124 -17.67 -13.10 -16.66
CA VAL A 124 -18.20 -14.29 -16.02
C VAL A 124 -19.65 -14.01 -15.58
N PRO A 125 -20.64 -14.81 -16.04
CA PRO A 125 -22.02 -14.66 -15.58
C PRO A 125 -22.15 -15.15 -14.14
N THR A 126 -22.91 -14.41 -13.32
CA THR A 126 -23.19 -14.76 -11.93
C THR A 126 -24.57 -14.28 -11.50
N PHE A 127 -25.02 -14.65 -10.32
CA PHE A 127 -26.25 -14.14 -9.72
C PHE A 127 -25.94 -13.00 -8.74
N ARG A 128 -26.89 -12.07 -8.62
CA ARG A 128 -26.73 -10.87 -7.76
C ARG A 128 -26.35 -11.21 -6.33
N ASP A 129 -27.06 -12.17 -5.76
CA ASP A 129 -26.89 -12.50 -4.33
C ASP A 129 -25.53 -13.17 -4.08
N GLU A 130 -25.08 -14.01 -5.01
CA GLU A 130 -23.75 -14.61 -5.02
C GLU A 130 -22.66 -13.55 -5.19
N MET A 131 -22.78 -12.67 -6.18
CA MET A 131 -21.85 -11.56 -6.39
C MET A 131 -21.68 -10.70 -5.13
N LEU A 132 -22.78 -10.33 -4.48
CA LEU A 132 -22.75 -9.48 -3.29
C LEU A 132 -22.27 -10.23 -2.05
N ALA A 133 -22.49 -11.54 -1.96
CA ALA A 133 -21.94 -12.37 -0.89
C ALA A 133 -20.42 -12.51 -0.99
N ASN A 134 -19.89 -12.62 -2.22
CA ASN A 134 -18.47 -12.85 -2.47
C ASN A 134 -17.66 -11.56 -2.61
N ALA A 135 -18.30 -10.44 -2.94
CA ALA A 135 -17.62 -9.16 -3.14
C ALA A 135 -16.80 -8.74 -1.91
N GLU A 136 -15.52 -8.44 -2.12
CA GLU A 136 -14.69 -7.84 -1.09
C GLU A 136 -14.98 -6.34 -0.99
N THR A 137 -15.92 -5.98 -0.11
CA THR A 137 -16.19 -4.57 0.16
C THR A 137 -15.04 -3.90 0.91
N LYS A 138 -15.00 -2.58 0.89
CA LYS A 138 -14.01 -1.80 1.66
C LYS A 138 -14.03 -2.16 3.15
N GLU A 139 -15.21 -2.38 3.71
CA GLU A 139 -15.40 -2.72 5.12
C GLU A 139 -14.94 -4.16 5.42
N ARG A 140 -15.25 -5.13 4.54
CA ARG A 140 -14.75 -6.51 4.67
C ARG A 140 -13.23 -6.55 4.61
N ARG A 141 -12.64 -5.82 3.65
CA ARG A 141 -11.18 -5.71 3.57
C ARG A 141 -10.59 -5.09 4.81
N LYS A 142 -11.20 -4.00 5.33
CA LYS A 142 -10.77 -3.37 6.58
C LYS A 142 -10.83 -4.34 7.75
N ALA A 143 -11.92 -5.06 7.92
CA ALA A 143 -12.06 -6.06 9.00
C ALA A 143 -11.01 -7.17 8.88
N ARG A 144 -10.72 -7.63 7.66
CA ARG A 144 -9.67 -8.63 7.41
C ARG A 144 -8.28 -8.11 7.75
N LEU A 145 -7.96 -6.86 7.38
CA LEU A 145 -6.70 -6.23 7.76
C LEU A 145 -6.60 -6.01 9.27
N ASP A 146 -7.67 -5.59 9.93
CA ASP A 146 -7.69 -5.46 11.39
C ASP A 146 -7.42 -6.83 12.07
N HIS A 147 -7.95 -7.92 11.51
CA HIS A 147 -7.66 -9.26 12.01
C HIS A 147 -6.21 -9.68 11.73
N PHE A 148 -5.70 -9.40 10.53
CA PHE A 148 -4.30 -9.61 10.17
C PHE A 148 -3.34 -8.98 11.18
N PHE A 149 -3.54 -7.71 11.51
CA PHE A 149 -2.66 -7.01 12.46
C PHE A 149 -2.78 -7.58 13.88
N ARG A 150 -3.99 -7.93 14.32
CA ARG A 150 -4.20 -8.56 15.64
C ARG A 150 -3.49 -9.91 15.75
N GLU A 151 -3.59 -10.74 14.71
CA GLU A 151 -2.93 -12.04 14.70
C GLU A 151 -1.41 -11.90 14.71
N ALA A 152 -0.85 -11.03 13.86
CA ALA A 152 0.59 -10.77 13.83
C ALA A 152 1.09 -10.29 15.22
N TYR A 153 0.36 -9.38 15.85
CA TYR A 153 0.68 -8.87 17.17
C TYR A 153 0.59 -9.97 18.25
N SER A 154 -0.50 -10.74 18.25
CA SER A 154 -0.72 -11.84 19.18
C SER A 154 0.38 -12.90 19.11
N LEU A 155 0.80 -13.28 17.90
CA LEU A 155 1.89 -14.25 17.69
C LEU A 155 3.25 -13.70 18.15
N THR A 156 3.49 -12.41 17.94
CA THR A 156 4.78 -11.79 18.31
C THR A 156 4.95 -11.63 19.82
N PHE A 157 3.91 -11.18 20.51
CA PHE A 157 3.98 -10.82 21.93
C PHE A 157 3.39 -11.86 22.86
N GLY A 158 2.86 -12.98 22.34
CA GLY A 158 2.27 -14.05 23.15
C GLY A 158 1.02 -13.58 23.91
N LEU A 159 0.40 -12.49 23.50
CA LEU A 159 -0.81 -11.98 24.10
C LEU A 159 -1.97 -12.90 23.71
N LYS A 160 -2.54 -13.57 24.69
CA LYS A 160 -3.78 -14.33 24.50
C LYS A 160 -4.92 -13.35 24.32
N PRO A 161 -5.53 -13.22 23.14
CA PRO A 161 -6.80 -12.53 23.05
C PRO A 161 -7.83 -13.41 23.77
N GLY A 162 -8.39 -12.92 24.86
CA GLY A 162 -9.48 -13.51 25.66
C GLY A 162 -9.69 -15.02 25.53
N GLU A 163 -9.61 -15.70 26.58
CA GLU A 163 -9.52 -17.15 26.90
C GLU A 163 -10.34 -18.18 26.09
N LYS A 164 -10.64 -17.99 24.83
CA LYS A 164 -11.27 -18.99 23.98
C LYS A 164 -10.56 -19.11 22.64
N ARG A 165 -9.39 -19.76 22.65
CA ARG A 165 -8.86 -20.41 21.46
C ARG A 165 -8.89 -21.92 21.62
N GLN A 166 -9.99 -22.51 21.21
CA GLN A 166 -9.88 -23.74 20.44
C GLN A 166 -9.29 -23.33 19.12
N LEU A 167 -8.12 -23.89 18.80
CA LEU A 167 -7.50 -23.82 17.48
C LEU A 167 -8.36 -24.69 16.50
N GLU A 168 -9.56 -24.26 16.27
CA GLU A 168 -10.22 -24.60 15.01
C GLU A 168 -9.48 -23.77 13.97
N VAL A 169 -8.91 -24.44 12.99
CA VAL A 169 -8.32 -23.81 11.79
C VAL A 169 -9.49 -23.18 11.04
N ASP A 170 -9.89 -22.02 11.55
CA ASP A 170 -11.00 -21.26 11.03
C ASP A 170 -10.61 -20.80 9.61
N SER A 171 -11.53 -20.92 8.67
CA SER A 171 -11.37 -20.43 7.29
C SER A 171 -10.86 -18.97 7.28
N ASP A 172 -11.20 -18.21 8.31
CA ASP A 172 -10.78 -16.82 8.49
C ASP A 172 -9.27 -16.67 8.74
N VAL A 173 -8.65 -17.59 9.49
CA VAL A 173 -7.19 -17.58 9.74
C VAL A 173 -6.43 -17.87 8.44
N ILE A 174 -6.90 -18.84 7.65
CA ILE A 174 -6.30 -19.14 6.34
C ILE A 174 -6.43 -17.94 5.39
N MET A 175 -7.56 -17.25 5.40
CA MET A 175 -7.75 -16.04 4.61
C MET A 175 -6.84 -14.89 5.06
N VAL A 176 -6.62 -14.73 6.37
CA VAL A 176 -5.67 -13.75 6.92
C VAL A 176 -4.24 -14.07 6.50
N MET A 177 -3.82 -15.32 6.62
CA MET A 177 -2.49 -15.79 6.20
C MET A 177 -2.21 -15.57 4.70
N ARG A 178 -3.25 -15.64 3.87
CA ARG A 178 -3.17 -15.36 2.42
C ARG A 178 -3.33 -13.89 2.06
N THR A 179 -3.65 -13.04 3.04
CA THR A 179 -3.77 -11.60 2.82
C THR A 179 -2.39 -10.98 2.76
N SER A 180 -2.18 -10.08 1.83
CA SER A 180 -0.97 -9.28 1.74
C SER A 180 -1.31 -7.79 1.67
N LEU A 181 -0.37 -6.95 2.11
CA LEU A 181 -0.52 -5.51 2.21
C LEU A 181 0.01 -4.84 0.94
N SER A 182 -0.74 -3.90 0.41
CA SER A 182 -0.21 -2.92 -0.53
C SER A 182 0.65 -1.88 0.20
N MET A 183 1.50 -1.16 -0.52
CA MET A 183 2.28 -0.01 0.01
C MET A 183 1.39 0.95 0.81
N LYS A 184 0.20 1.26 0.31
CA LYS A 184 -0.76 2.14 0.97
C LYS A 184 -1.27 1.59 2.29
N GLU A 185 -1.58 0.31 2.35
CA GLU A 185 -2.06 -0.37 3.56
C GLU A 185 -0.94 -0.49 4.59
N PHE A 186 0.26 -0.79 4.14
CA PHE A 186 1.46 -0.81 4.98
C PHE A 186 1.75 0.58 5.57
N ALA A 187 1.76 1.63 4.75
CA ALA A 187 1.92 3.01 5.23
C ALA A 187 0.84 3.39 6.25
N SER A 188 -0.42 3.02 5.97
CA SER A 188 -1.53 3.27 6.88
C SER A 188 -1.38 2.53 8.21
N ALA A 189 -0.86 1.31 8.20
CA ALA A 189 -0.56 0.53 9.40
C ALA A 189 0.50 1.19 10.27
N LEU A 190 1.50 1.81 9.65
CA LEU A 190 2.54 2.59 10.34
C LEU A 190 2.07 3.99 10.75
N GLY A 191 0.86 4.41 10.36
CA GLY A 191 0.36 5.77 10.60
C GLY A 191 1.05 6.84 9.75
N MET A 192 1.61 6.47 8.61
CA MET A 192 2.43 7.25 7.70
C MET A 192 1.77 7.41 6.32
N LYS A 193 2.41 8.18 5.43
CA LYS A 193 1.95 8.36 4.05
C LYS A 193 2.71 7.42 3.12
N GLU A 194 2.03 6.96 2.08
CA GLU A 194 2.63 6.16 1.00
C GLU A 194 3.79 6.88 0.28
N SER A 195 3.78 8.23 0.30
CA SER A 195 4.82 9.05 -0.31
C SER A 195 6.10 9.16 0.52
N ASP A 196 6.06 8.82 1.81
CA ASP A 196 7.18 9.00 2.72
C ASP A 196 8.35 8.10 2.31
N VAL A 197 9.56 8.67 2.25
CA VAL A 197 10.78 7.95 1.84
C VAL A 197 11.05 6.78 2.76
N PHE A 198 10.90 6.97 4.07
CA PHE A 198 11.04 5.90 5.06
C PHE A 198 10.12 4.71 4.75
N VAL A 199 8.84 4.98 4.44
CA VAL A 199 7.87 3.92 4.11
C VAL A 199 8.29 3.15 2.86
N LYS A 200 8.75 3.85 1.83
CA LYS A 200 9.21 3.22 0.59
C LYS A 200 10.42 2.33 0.81
N LYS A 201 11.42 2.84 1.55
CA LYS A 201 12.64 2.10 1.90
C LYS A 201 12.32 0.88 2.78
N MET A 202 11.49 1.06 3.81
CA MET A 202 11.05 -0.03 4.69
C MET A 202 10.26 -1.09 3.91
N PHE A 203 9.36 -0.67 3.05
CA PHE A 203 8.57 -1.60 2.22
C PHE A 203 9.47 -2.45 1.33
N ALA A 204 10.46 -1.84 0.67
CA ALA A 204 11.40 -2.54 -0.21
C ALA A 204 12.28 -3.58 0.52
N ILE A 205 12.52 -3.39 1.83
CA ILE A 205 13.28 -4.35 2.64
C ILE A 205 12.39 -5.49 3.14
N VAL A 206 11.15 -5.18 3.46
CA VAL A 206 10.18 -6.16 3.98
C VAL A 206 9.62 -7.03 2.87
N ASP A 207 9.40 -6.50 1.68
CA ASP A 207 9.01 -7.21 0.46
C ASP A 207 10.21 -7.99 -0.10
N LYS A 208 10.45 -9.19 0.45
CA LYS A 208 11.64 -10.01 0.14
C LYS A 208 11.58 -10.66 -1.23
N ASP A 209 10.39 -11.02 -1.70
CA ASP A 209 10.17 -11.66 -2.99
C ASP A 209 9.94 -10.66 -4.14
N ASN A 210 9.91 -9.35 -3.81
CA ASN A 210 9.72 -8.23 -4.75
C ASN A 210 8.42 -8.33 -5.57
N ASP A 211 7.37 -8.87 -4.97
CA ASP A 211 6.04 -8.94 -5.60
C ASP A 211 5.26 -7.61 -5.50
N ASN A 212 5.86 -6.58 -4.87
CA ASN A 212 5.30 -5.28 -4.52
C ASN A 212 4.13 -5.37 -3.51
N ARG A 213 4.23 -6.34 -2.62
CA ARG A 213 3.31 -6.58 -1.53
C ARG A 213 4.08 -7.00 -0.29
N ILE A 214 3.41 -6.93 0.84
CA ILE A 214 3.94 -7.52 2.07
C ILE A 214 2.96 -8.62 2.47
N SER A 215 3.41 -9.85 2.42
CA SER A 215 2.69 -11.02 2.92
C SER A 215 2.55 -10.97 4.45
N PHE A 216 1.67 -11.80 4.99
CA PHE A 216 1.54 -11.94 6.44
C PHE A 216 2.87 -12.38 7.09
N GLN A 217 3.60 -13.30 6.45
CA GLN A 217 4.87 -13.79 6.98
C GLN A 217 5.94 -12.70 7.00
N GLU A 218 6.09 -11.94 5.92
CA GLU A 218 7.06 -10.83 5.85
C GLU A 218 6.75 -9.74 6.87
N PHE A 219 5.46 -9.42 7.04
CA PHE A 219 5.04 -8.46 8.07
C PHE A 219 5.32 -8.98 9.48
N LEU A 220 5.03 -10.26 9.74
CA LEU A 220 5.30 -10.90 11.03
C LEU A 220 6.82 -10.94 11.31
N ASP A 221 7.64 -11.33 10.33
CA ASP A 221 9.10 -11.35 10.44
C ASP A 221 9.63 -9.96 10.81
N MET A 222 9.12 -8.91 10.17
CA MET A 222 9.48 -7.54 10.47
C MET A 222 9.13 -7.18 11.92
N ILE A 223 7.92 -7.46 12.38
CA ILE A 223 7.49 -7.15 13.76
C ILE A 223 8.34 -7.93 14.77
N VAL A 224 8.57 -9.22 14.54
CA VAL A 224 9.40 -10.06 15.40
C VAL A 224 10.82 -9.51 15.50
N LEU A 225 11.41 -9.13 14.37
CA LEU A 225 12.73 -8.56 14.33
C LEU A 225 12.84 -7.24 15.10
N PHE A 226 11.90 -6.32 14.92
CA PHE A 226 11.91 -5.05 15.66
C PHE A 226 11.57 -5.21 17.14
N SER A 227 10.78 -6.22 17.52
CA SER A 227 10.43 -6.45 18.93
C SER A 227 11.49 -7.28 19.69
N LYS A 228 11.96 -8.38 19.10
CA LYS A 228 12.82 -9.38 19.75
C LYS A 228 14.20 -9.53 19.13
N GLY A 229 14.43 -8.96 17.96
CA GLY A 229 15.73 -9.02 17.26
C GLY A 229 16.85 -8.36 18.05
N ARG A 230 18.06 -8.84 17.86
CA ARG A 230 19.27 -8.24 18.45
C ARG A 230 19.50 -6.84 17.90
N THR A 231 20.24 -6.03 18.62
CA THR A 231 20.57 -4.66 18.18
C THR A 231 21.25 -4.67 16.81
N ASP A 232 22.12 -5.64 16.55
CA ASP A 232 22.82 -5.77 15.27
C ASP A 232 21.88 -6.06 14.11
N ASP A 233 20.87 -6.93 14.30
CA ASP A 233 19.88 -7.27 13.28
C ASP A 233 19.03 -6.00 12.91
N LYS A 234 18.72 -5.18 13.90
CA LYS A 234 18.00 -3.91 13.71
C LYS A 234 18.86 -2.86 13.01
N LEU A 235 20.13 -2.79 13.37
CA LEU A 235 21.09 -1.89 12.72
C LEU A 235 21.34 -2.26 11.27
N GLN A 236 21.39 -3.55 10.96
CA GLN A 236 21.53 -4.02 9.58
C GLN A 236 20.37 -3.51 8.71
N ILE A 237 19.13 -3.60 9.19
CA ILE A 237 17.99 -3.07 8.45
C ILE A 237 18.09 -1.55 8.23
N ILE A 238 18.55 -0.81 9.24
CA ILE A 238 18.70 0.64 9.10
C ILE A 238 19.81 0.97 8.08
N PHE A 239 20.90 0.19 8.10
CA PHE A 239 21.97 0.28 7.10
C PHE A 239 21.43 0.04 5.69
N ASP A 240 20.71 -1.08 5.51
CA ASP A 240 20.10 -1.45 4.22
C ASP A 240 19.05 -0.43 3.74
N MET A 241 18.41 0.28 4.67
CA MET A 241 17.51 1.39 4.32
C MET A 241 18.28 2.64 3.87
N CYS A 242 19.48 2.87 4.42
CA CYS A 242 20.34 3.97 3.98
C CYS A 242 20.95 3.65 2.62
N ASP A 243 21.59 2.51 2.46
CA ASP A 243 22.27 2.03 1.24
C ASP A 243 21.27 1.85 0.08
N SER A 244 20.93 2.96 -0.58
CA SER A 244 19.89 3.00 -1.60
C SER A 244 20.31 2.41 -2.93
N ASP A 245 21.59 2.54 -3.27
CA ASP A 245 22.20 2.04 -4.49
C ASP A 245 22.77 0.62 -4.34
N LYS A 246 22.73 0.08 -3.10
CA LYS A 246 23.20 -1.27 -2.74
C LYS A 246 24.68 -1.50 -3.03
N ASN A 247 25.50 -0.47 -2.84
CA ASN A 247 26.95 -0.55 -3.04
C ASN A 247 27.70 -1.10 -1.81
N GLY A 248 27.01 -1.39 -0.71
CA GLY A 248 27.56 -1.93 0.54
C GLY A 248 28.17 -0.85 1.45
N THR A 249 27.98 0.42 1.14
CA THR A 249 28.39 1.57 1.95
C THR A 249 27.27 2.57 2.07
N VAL A 250 27.27 3.39 3.12
CA VAL A 250 26.34 4.49 3.30
C VAL A 250 27.13 5.80 3.24
N ASP A 251 26.81 6.64 2.28
CA ASP A 251 27.37 7.97 2.16
C ASP A 251 26.56 9.02 2.97
N LYS A 252 27.04 10.27 2.97
CA LYS A 252 26.43 11.35 3.74
C LYS A 252 25.08 11.78 3.16
N GLU A 253 24.93 11.71 1.85
CA GLU A 253 23.72 12.05 1.11
C GLU A 253 22.60 11.03 1.42
N GLU A 254 22.90 9.76 1.38
CA GLU A 254 21.99 8.67 1.73
C GLU A 254 21.54 8.72 3.20
N LEU A 255 22.48 9.00 4.10
CA LEU A 255 22.17 9.20 5.52
C LEU A 255 21.29 10.43 5.73
N SER A 256 21.55 11.54 5.01
CA SER A 256 20.75 12.74 5.03
C SER A 256 19.31 12.50 4.58
N GLU A 257 19.12 11.74 3.50
CA GLU A 257 17.79 11.40 2.98
C GLU A 257 16.95 10.66 4.02
N LEU A 258 17.54 9.65 4.68
CA LEU A 258 16.84 8.92 5.74
C LEU A 258 16.55 9.80 6.95
N LEU A 259 17.52 10.59 7.43
CA LEU A 259 17.33 11.48 8.57
C LEU A 259 16.24 12.53 8.32
N ASN A 260 16.24 13.19 7.16
CA ASN A 260 15.20 14.13 6.77
C ASN A 260 13.82 13.48 6.77
N SER A 261 13.70 12.27 6.22
CA SER A 261 12.45 11.54 6.24
C SER A 261 11.96 11.23 7.66
N LEU A 262 12.87 10.86 8.57
CA LEU A 262 12.53 10.58 9.97
C LEU A 262 12.12 11.86 10.74
N ILE A 263 12.79 12.99 10.48
CA ILE A 263 12.46 14.30 11.06
C ILE A 263 11.06 14.74 10.62
N ASP A 264 10.73 14.59 9.34
CA ASP A 264 9.40 14.91 8.79
C ASP A 264 8.30 14.06 9.45
N ILE A 265 8.55 12.78 9.67
CA ILE A 265 7.61 11.85 10.31
C ILE A 265 7.44 12.17 11.80
N ALA A 266 8.54 12.50 12.50
CA ALA A 266 8.51 12.82 13.92
C ALA A 266 7.73 14.12 14.22
N LYS A 267 7.38 14.91 13.18
CA LYS A 267 6.75 16.24 13.32
C LYS A 267 7.49 17.16 14.29
N THR A 268 8.79 16.99 14.39
CA THR A 268 9.67 17.88 15.13
C THR A 268 9.97 19.14 14.30
N LYS A 269 10.65 20.11 14.89
CA LYS A 269 11.11 21.29 14.13
C LYS A 269 11.94 20.78 12.95
N ARG A 270 11.53 21.15 11.74
CA ARG A 270 12.28 20.81 10.53
C ARG A 270 13.65 21.48 10.60
N LEU A 271 14.69 20.68 10.45
CA LEU A 271 16.04 21.17 10.30
C LEU A 271 16.23 21.62 8.84
N SER A 272 17.08 22.64 8.62
CA SER A 272 17.52 22.96 7.25
C SER A 272 18.48 21.88 6.74
N ASP A 273 18.69 21.83 5.44
CA ASP A 273 19.63 20.88 4.85
C ASP A 273 21.06 21.12 5.34
N GLU A 274 21.42 22.38 5.65
CA GLU A 274 22.69 22.74 6.29
C GLU A 274 22.78 22.16 7.71
N GLU A 275 21.73 22.33 8.54
CA GLU A 275 21.71 21.82 9.92
C GLU A 275 21.80 20.28 9.93
N VAL A 276 21.16 19.59 8.98
CA VAL A 276 21.27 18.13 8.80
C VAL A 276 22.69 17.75 8.38
N GLY A 277 23.28 18.47 7.44
CA GLY A 277 24.67 18.27 7.00
C GLY A 277 25.68 18.45 8.14
N GLU A 278 25.52 19.50 8.97
CA GLU A 278 26.34 19.71 10.16
C GLU A 278 26.20 18.60 11.18
N LEU A 279 24.97 18.11 11.41
CA LEU A 279 24.71 16.97 12.28
C LEU A 279 25.45 15.72 11.79
N ILE A 280 25.33 15.38 10.51
CA ILE A 280 26.02 14.23 9.91
C ILE A 280 27.54 14.36 10.02
N ASN A 281 28.07 15.52 9.69
CA ASN A 281 29.51 15.77 9.83
C ASN A 281 29.99 15.63 11.29
N SER A 282 29.20 16.08 12.24
CA SER A 282 29.45 15.87 13.67
C SER A 282 29.40 14.40 14.04
N MET A 283 28.45 13.60 13.48
CA MET A 283 28.37 12.16 13.69
C MET A 283 29.63 11.44 13.17
N PHE A 284 30.05 11.74 11.96
CA PHE A 284 31.27 11.17 11.38
C PHE A 284 32.52 11.53 12.21
N LYS A 285 32.65 12.80 12.59
CA LYS A 285 33.77 13.29 13.41
C LYS A 285 33.82 12.60 14.77
N SER A 286 32.71 12.49 15.48
CA SER A 286 32.65 11.90 16.81
C SER A 286 32.96 10.41 16.79
N ALA A 287 32.65 9.73 15.71
CA ALA A 287 32.97 8.30 15.51
C ALA A 287 34.40 8.08 14.99
N GLY A 288 35.19 9.14 14.77
CA GLY A 288 36.56 9.05 14.26
C GLY A 288 36.67 8.86 12.75
N PHE A 289 35.64 9.21 12.00
CA PHE A 289 35.54 8.99 10.54
C PHE A 289 35.55 10.33 9.75
N SER A 290 36.20 11.37 10.26
CA SER A 290 36.24 12.70 9.63
C SER A 290 36.71 12.67 8.17
N ASP A 291 37.60 11.75 7.84
CA ASP A 291 38.22 11.63 6.52
C ASP A 291 37.50 10.69 5.57
N LYS A 292 36.40 10.04 6.05
CA LYS A 292 35.59 9.15 5.23
C LYS A 292 34.43 9.87 4.55
N ASN A 293 34.17 9.53 3.30
CA ASN A 293 32.99 9.99 2.57
C ASN A 293 31.81 9.01 2.72
N SER A 294 32.10 7.74 2.93
CA SER A 294 31.10 6.69 3.13
C SER A 294 31.54 5.71 4.21
N LEU A 295 30.58 5.00 4.80
CA LEU A 295 30.77 4.04 5.88
C LEU A 295 30.33 2.65 5.42
N ASN A 296 31.18 1.65 5.63
CA ASN A 296 30.72 0.26 5.57
C ASN A 296 29.87 -0.09 6.80
N TYR A 297 29.33 -1.27 6.88
CA TYR A 297 28.44 -1.67 7.98
C TYR A 297 29.11 -1.56 9.36
N ASP A 298 30.37 -1.95 9.51
CA ASP A 298 31.08 -1.92 10.80
C ASP A 298 31.35 -0.48 11.26
N ASP A 299 31.73 0.40 10.34
CA ASP A 299 31.88 1.82 10.58
C ASP A 299 30.54 2.47 10.98
N PHE A 300 29.48 2.18 10.24
CA PHE A 300 28.12 2.64 10.51
C PHE A 300 27.64 2.18 11.89
N LYS A 301 27.85 0.93 12.22
CA LYS A 301 27.53 0.35 13.53
C LYS A 301 28.26 1.07 14.65
N THR A 302 29.54 1.39 14.46
CA THR A 302 30.36 2.14 15.41
C THR A 302 29.79 3.54 15.62
N MET A 303 29.52 4.27 14.53
CA MET A 303 28.94 5.59 14.57
C MET A 303 27.57 5.61 15.30
N MET A 304 26.70 4.65 14.97
CA MET A 304 25.35 4.58 15.56
C MET A 304 25.35 4.24 17.06
N LYS A 305 26.38 3.54 17.55
CA LYS A 305 26.55 3.26 18.99
C LYS A 305 26.94 4.52 19.76
N GLU A 306 27.86 5.33 19.25
CA GLU A 306 28.31 6.57 19.88
C GLU A 306 27.15 7.57 20.06
N PHE A 307 26.29 7.72 19.05
CA PHE A 307 25.19 8.66 19.08
C PHE A 307 23.91 8.19 19.80
N LYS A 308 23.86 6.94 20.30
CA LYS A 308 22.64 6.34 20.87
C LYS A 308 21.41 6.49 19.96
N VAL A 309 21.64 6.80 18.67
CA VAL A 309 20.59 6.99 17.65
C VAL A 309 19.79 5.71 17.49
N THR A 310 20.41 4.57 17.72
CA THR A 310 19.78 3.26 17.72
C THR A 310 18.54 3.21 18.62
N LYS A 311 18.64 3.76 19.84
CA LYS A 311 17.49 3.83 20.75
C LYS A 311 16.40 4.76 20.24
N LEU A 312 16.75 5.88 19.63
CA LEU A 312 15.81 6.82 19.05
C LEU A 312 15.10 6.21 17.83
N LEU A 313 15.85 5.61 16.90
CA LEU A 313 15.28 4.96 15.70
C LEU A 313 14.44 3.74 16.07
N ILE A 314 14.91 2.87 16.97
CA ILE A 314 14.16 1.71 17.43
C ILE A 314 12.93 2.16 18.22
N SER A 315 13.04 3.15 19.11
CA SER A 315 11.91 3.69 19.82
C SER A 315 10.93 4.41 18.89
N PHE A 316 11.42 5.03 17.83
CA PHE A 316 10.60 5.66 16.82
C PHE A 316 9.82 4.64 16.00
N ILE A 317 10.46 3.57 15.53
CA ILE A 317 9.81 2.46 14.84
C ILE A 317 8.83 1.73 15.78
N ALA A 318 9.23 1.55 17.05
CA ALA A 318 8.37 0.96 18.07
C ALA A 318 7.27 1.92 18.58
N SER A 319 7.51 3.22 18.55
CA SER A 319 6.57 4.28 18.99
C SER A 319 5.85 4.96 17.84
N SER A 320 6.13 4.60 16.58
CA SER A 320 5.28 5.00 15.48
C SER A 320 3.86 4.58 15.89
N LYS A 321 3.17 5.54 16.49
CA LYS A 321 1.84 5.36 17.01
C LYS A 321 1.03 4.91 15.82
N VAL A 322 0.80 3.62 15.70
CA VAL A 322 -0.31 3.07 14.94
C VAL A 322 -1.55 3.71 15.57
N LYS A 323 -1.75 4.97 15.27
CA LYS A 323 -2.97 5.71 15.52
C LYS A 323 -4.00 5.25 14.51
N SER A 324 -4.26 3.95 14.45
CA SER A 324 -5.59 3.50 14.10
C SER A 324 -6.46 3.90 15.28
N LYS A 325 -7.28 4.92 15.09
CA LYS A 325 -8.33 5.28 16.03
C LYS A 325 -9.00 3.98 16.52
N GLY A 326 -8.65 3.51 17.70
CA GLY A 326 -9.44 2.58 18.47
C GLY A 326 -9.04 1.12 18.55
N ILE A 327 -7.95 0.61 17.94
CA ILE A 327 -7.76 -0.84 17.94
C ILE A 327 -6.44 -1.37 18.53
N LEU A 328 -5.34 -0.65 18.59
CA LEU A 328 -4.06 -1.24 18.98
C LEU A 328 -3.10 -0.33 19.75
N MET A 329 -3.52 0.44 20.75
CA MET A 329 -2.58 1.19 21.58
C MET A 329 -3.01 1.33 23.03
N GLY A 330 -2.98 0.23 23.74
CA GLY A 330 -3.02 0.25 25.22
C GLY A 330 -1.68 0.02 25.91
N SER A 331 -0.58 -0.35 25.24
CA SER A 331 0.59 -0.82 25.98
C SER A 331 1.98 -0.72 25.32
N TRP A 332 2.25 0.24 24.43
CA TRP A 332 3.62 0.48 23.96
C TRP A 332 4.42 1.40 24.89
N GLY A 333 3.94 1.66 26.07
CA GLY A 333 4.46 2.64 27.02
C GLY A 333 5.38 2.14 28.12
N TYR A 334 5.76 0.88 28.19
CA TYR A 334 6.72 0.41 29.21
C TYR A 334 7.43 -0.86 28.72
N ILE A 335 8.55 -0.73 28.04
CA ILE A 335 9.75 -1.60 28.23
C ILE A 335 10.98 -0.75 27.91
#